data_16c43156534f6782cc100aea87b081ec
#
_entry.id   16c43156534f6782cc100aea87b081ec
#
_cell.length_a   1.000
_cell.length_b   1.000
_cell.length_c   1.000
_cell.angle_alpha   90.00
_cell.angle_beta   90.00
_cell.angle_gamma   90.00
#
_symmetry.space_group_name_H-M   'P 1'
#
loop_
_entity.id
_entity.type
_entity.pdbx_description
1 polymer ?
#
loop_
_entity_poly.entity_id
_entity_poly.type
_entity_poly.pdbx_seq_one_letter_code
_entity_poly.pdbx_strand_id
1 'polypeptide(L)'
;MIGPSGGGKSTFLRSLNLLETPTSGSIIFDGVDITGKKVDLPLHRQKMGMVFQHFNLFPNKTVLDNLTMAPIKIKKGPKSEAEQKAMALLQRVGLADRANDYPAQLSGGQKQRVAIVRALAMEPEVMLFDEPTSALDPEMVGEVLEVMQELAQSGMTMVVVTHEMGFAKEVGSRVLFMDAGKIAEQGTPADVFDHPQSPRLQDFLKKVL
;
A
#
# COMPACT_ATOMS: atom_id res chain seq x y z
N MET A 1 0.73 5.42 8.95
CA MET A 1 0.45 6.88 9.01
C MET A 1 -1.02 7.08 9.31
N ILE A 2 -1.32 7.85 10.35
CA ILE A 2 -2.67 8.14 10.83
C ILE A 2 -2.91 9.66 10.89
N GLY A 3 -4.17 10.08 11.04
CA GLY A 3 -4.56 11.48 11.19
C GLY A 3 -5.88 11.81 10.47
N PRO A 4 -6.39 13.02 10.64
CA PRO A 4 -7.67 13.44 10.06
C PRO A 4 -7.64 13.46 8.54
N SER A 5 -8.83 13.38 7.92
CA SER A 5 -8.98 13.59 6.48
C SER A 5 -8.48 14.99 6.10
N GLY A 6 -7.84 15.11 4.94
CA GLY A 6 -7.21 16.37 4.51
C GLY A 6 -5.89 16.71 5.21
N GLY A 7 -5.39 15.86 6.13
CA GLY A 7 -4.12 16.08 6.85
C GLY A 7 -2.84 15.95 6.01
N GLY A 8 -2.94 15.62 4.71
CA GLY A 8 -1.79 15.50 3.80
C GLY A 8 -1.19 14.10 3.70
N LYS A 9 -1.78 13.08 4.34
CA LYS A 9 -1.26 11.70 4.38
C LYS A 9 -1.02 11.10 2.99
N SER A 10 -2.04 11.10 2.13
CA SER A 10 -1.96 10.54 0.77
C SER A 10 -0.98 11.33 -0.11
N THR A 11 -0.94 12.66 0.01
CA THR A 11 0.03 13.50 -0.70
C THR A 11 1.46 13.15 -0.29
N PHE A 12 1.71 13.02 1.02
CA PHE A 12 3.01 12.57 1.52
C PHE A 12 3.36 11.17 1.03
N LEU A 13 2.44 10.20 1.13
CA LEU A 13 2.67 8.84 0.64
C LEU A 13 3.01 8.81 -0.85
N ARG A 14 2.24 9.54 -1.68
CA ARG A 14 2.45 9.62 -3.13
C ARG A 14 3.71 10.37 -3.51
N SER A 15 4.23 11.24 -2.63
CA SER A 15 5.53 11.87 -2.87
C SER A 15 6.67 10.87 -2.76
N LEU A 16 6.56 9.82 -1.95
CA LEU A 16 7.62 8.82 -1.76
C LEU A 16 8.00 8.09 -3.07
N ASN A 17 7.07 7.97 -4.02
CA ASN A 17 7.34 7.41 -5.35
C ASN A 17 7.25 8.46 -6.47
N LEU A 18 7.22 9.75 -6.09
CA LEU A 18 7.13 10.92 -6.98
C LEU A 18 5.89 10.91 -7.91
N LEU A 19 4.78 10.27 -7.50
CA LEU A 19 3.48 10.51 -8.14
C LEU A 19 3.01 11.93 -7.85
N GLU A 20 3.35 12.47 -6.66
CA GLU A 20 3.26 13.87 -6.31
C GLU A 20 4.67 14.43 -6.17
N THR A 21 5.01 15.44 -6.94
CA THR A 21 6.36 16.03 -6.90
C THR A 21 6.49 17.00 -5.72
N PRO A 22 7.41 16.76 -4.78
CA PRO A 22 7.64 17.69 -3.67
C PRO A 22 8.20 19.02 -4.18
N THR A 23 7.80 20.12 -3.54
CA THR A 23 8.29 21.47 -3.88
C THR A 23 9.76 21.63 -3.52
N SER A 24 10.22 20.96 -2.46
CA SER A 24 11.60 20.99 -1.96
C SER A 24 11.91 19.75 -1.14
N GLY A 25 13.19 19.57 -0.82
CA GLY A 25 13.68 18.40 -0.08
C GLY A 25 14.14 17.27 -1.01
N SER A 26 14.57 16.17 -0.43
CA SER A 26 15.04 14.99 -1.15
C SER A 26 14.38 13.72 -0.62
N ILE A 27 14.25 12.73 -1.49
CA ILE A 27 13.73 11.40 -1.15
C ILE A 27 14.81 10.38 -1.49
N ILE A 28 15.34 9.76 -0.46
CA ILE A 28 16.39 8.74 -0.61
C ILE A 28 15.74 7.37 -0.61
N PHE A 29 15.90 6.63 -1.70
CA PHE A 29 15.46 5.26 -1.82
C PHE A 29 16.61 4.37 -2.29
N ASP A 30 16.93 3.31 -1.55
CA ASP A 30 18.05 2.41 -1.84
C ASP A 30 19.37 3.18 -2.04
N GLY A 31 19.64 4.18 -1.17
CA GLY A 31 20.82 5.03 -1.21
C GLY A 31 20.85 6.08 -2.34
N VAL A 32 19.80 6.16 -3.17
CA VAL A 32 19.70 7.09 -4.30
C VAL A 32 18.68 8.19 -4.00
N ASP A 33 19.07 9.45 -4.20
CA ASP A 33 18.11 10.57 -4.20
C ASP A 33 17.29 10.54 -5.50
N ILE A 34 16.05 10.03 -5.38
CA ILE A 34 15.15 9.88 -6.53
C ILE A 34 14.52 11.20 -7.00
N THR A 35 14.71 12.30 -6.27
CA THR A 35 14.29 13.65 -6.71
C THR A 35 15.27 14.28 -7.68
N GLY A 36 16.43 13.67 -7.86
CA GLY A 36 17.50 14.18 -8.74
C GLY A 36 17.13 14.17 -10.23
N LYS A 37 17.57 15.20 -10.98
CA LYS A 37 17.24 15.39 -12.40
C LYS A 37 17.74 14.28 -13.35
N LYS A 38 18.68 13.45 -12.94
CA LYS A 38 19.33 12.41 -13.78
C LYS A 38 18.93 10.98 -13.37
N VAL A 39 17.89 10.83 -12.55
CA VAL A 39 17.45 9.53 -12.03
C VAL A 39 16.52 8.85 -13.01
N ASP A 40 16.73 7.55 -13.26
CA ASP A 40 15.78 6.70 -13.98
C ASP A 40 14.60 6.36 -13.04
N LEU A 41 13.64 7.27 -12.94
CA LEU A 41 12.49 7.13 -12.08
C LEU A 41 11.62 5.88 -12.39
N PRO A 42 11.38 5.50 -13.66
CA PRO A 42 10.74 4.24 -14.00
C PRO A 42 11.41 3.02 -13.37
N LEU A 43 12.74 2.97 -13.34
CA LEU A 43 13.49 1.86 -12.72
C LEU A 43 13.26 1.79 -11.21
N HIS A 44 13.30 2.94 -10.50
CA HIS A 44 13.03 2.97 -9.06
C HIS A 44 11.58 2.62 -8.75
N ARG A 45 10.62 3.08 -9.55
CA ARG A 45 9.20 2.74 -9.37
C ARG A 45 8.89 1.25 -9.55
N GLN A 46 9.70 0.50 -10.31
CA GLN A 46 9.54 -0.95 -10.40
C GLN A 46 9.79 -1.66 -9.07
N LYS A 47 10.61 -1.05 -8.20
CA LYS A 47 10.93 -1.55 -6.86
C LYS A 47 9.93 -1.08 -5.78
N MET A 48 8.96 -0.25 -6.13
CA MET A 48 7.97 0.32 -5.22
C MET A 48 6.57 -0.13 -5.63
N GLY A 49 5.96 -1.03 -4.87
CA GLY A 49 4.55 -1.38 -5.06
C GLY A 49 3.64 -0.27 -4.53
N MET A 50 2.56 0.02 -5.25
CA MET A 50 1.55 0.99 -4.80
C MET A 50 0.15 0.39 -4.88
N VAL A 51 -0.57 0.47 -3.76
CA VAL A 51 -1.97 0.06 -3.62
C VAL A 51 -2.78 1.30 -3.24
N PHE A 52 -3.81 1.58 -4.01
CA PHE A 52 -4.66 2.75 -3.86
C PHE A 52 -5.97 2.41 -3.13
N GLN A 53 -6.66 3.43 -2.66
CA GLN A 53 -8.02 3.35 -2.11
C GLN A 53 -8.99 2.71 -3.10
N HIS A 54 -8.94 3.12 -4.37
CA HIS A 54 -9.64 2.46 -5.46
C HIS A 54 -8.72 1.41 -6.07
N PHE A 55 -9.26 0.24 -6.34
CA PHE A 55 -8.51 -0.96 -6.75
C PHE A 55 -7.66 -0.78 -8.01
N ASN A 56 -8.07 0.12 -8.91
CA ASN A 56 -7.39 0.48 -10.16
C ASN A 56 -7.00 -0.75 -11.01
N LEU A 57 -7.84 -1.80 -11.00
CA LEU A 57 -7.67 -2.95 -11.87
C LEU A 57 -8.06 -2.59 -13.30
N PHE A 58 -7.39 -3.20 -14.28
CA PHE A 58 -7.76 -3.09 -15.68
C PHE A 58 -9.07 -3.85 -15.93
N PRO A 59 -10.20 -3.17 -16.20
CA PRO A 59 -11.52 -3.81 -16.19
C PRO A 59 -11.72 -4.78 -17.36
N ASN A 60 -10.98 -4.59 -18.44
CA ASN A 60 -11.02 -5.41 -19.65
C ASN A 60 -9.91 -6.49 -19.72
N LYS A 61 -9.30 -6.79 -18.57
CA LYS A 61 -8.31 -7.83 -18.39
C LYS A 61 -8.76 -8.79 -17.31
N THR A 62 -8.44 -10.07 -17.47
CA THR A 62 -8.69 -11.06 -16.41
C THR A 62 -7.86 -10.73 -15.16
N VAL A 63 -8.17 -11.38 -14.04
CA VAL A 63 -7.37 -11.31 -12.81
C VAL A 63 -5.92 -11.70 -13.10
N LEU A 64 -5.70 -12.83 -13.77
CA LEU A 64 -4.36 -13.29 -14.14
C LEU A 64 -3.63 -12.29 -15.04
N ASP A 65 -4.30 -11.75 -16.05
CA ASP A 65 -3.72 -10.72 -16.94
C ASP A 65 -3.33 -9.44 -16.16
N ASN A 66 -4.12 -9.04 -15.17
CA ASN A 66 -3.80 -7.90 -14.31
C ASN A 66 -2.47 -8.10 -13.58
N LEU A 67 -2.18 -9.31 -13.12
CA LEU A 67 -0.94 -9.61 -12.39
C LEU A 67 0.25 -9.78 -13.34
N THR A 68 0.04 -10.39 -14.52
CA THR A 68 1.14 -10.81 -15.39
C THR A 68 1.61 -9.71 -16.36
N MET A 69 0.75 -8.73 -16.64
CA MET A 69 1.04 -7.71 -17.66
C MET A 69 2.32 -6.90 -17.37
N ALA A 70 2.51 -6.45 -16.12
CA ALA A 70 3.68 -5.65 -15.76
C ALA A 70 4.98 -6.50 -15.74
N PRO A 71 5.04 -7.68 -15.12
CA PRO A 71 6.20 -8.57 -15.22
C PRO A 71 6.62 -8.89 -16.65
N ILE A 72 5.66 -9.18 -17.55
CA ILE A 72 5.97 -9.49 -18.94
C ILE A 72 6.45 -8.26 -19.72
N LYS A 73 5.73 -7.13 -19.61
CA LYS A 73 6.01 -5.95 -20.45
C LYS A 73 7.19 -5.12 -19.95
N ILE A 74 7.37 -5.01 -18.64
CA ILE A 74 8.34 -4.12 -18.02
C ILE A 74 9.62 -4.89 -17.68
N LYS A 75 9.51 -6.01 -16.93
CA LYS A 75 10.67 -6.86 -16.61
C LYS A 75 11.11 -7.75 -17.79
N LYS A 76 10.30 -7.83 -18.86
CA LYS A 76 10.55 -8.68 -20.02
C LYS A 76 10.75 -10.16 -19.67
N GLY A 77 10.14 -10.61 -18.58
CA GLY A 77 10.19 -11.99 -18.11
C GLY A 77 9.38 -12.95 -19.03
N PRO A 78 9.71 -14.24 -19.01
CA PRO A 78 8.93 -15.24 -19.72
C PRO A 78 7.48 -15.28 -19.25
N LYS A 79 6.53 -15.42 -20.17
CA LYS A 79 5.09 -15.46 -19.85
C LYS A 79 4.76 -16.58 -18.86
N SER A 80 5.33 -17.78 -19.08
CA SER A 80 5.10 -18.94 -18.21
C SER A 80 5.55 -18.72 -16.77
N GLU A 81 6.67 -18.05 -16.56
CA GLU A 81 7.17 -17.73 -15.22
C GLU A 81 6.28 -16.67 -14.55
N ALA A 82 5.87 -15.64 -15.30
CA ALA A 82 4.96 -14.61 -14.78
C ALA A 82 3.59 -15.22 -14.38
N GLU A 83 3.04 -16.12 -15.19
CA GLU A 83 1.79 -16.84 -14.88
C GLU A 83 1.94 -17.75 -13.66
N GLN A 84 3.02 -18.49 -13.53
CA GLN A 84 3.27 -19.34 -12.38
C GLN A 84 3.37 -18.53 -11.08
N LYS A 85 4.13 -17.42 -11.08
CA LYS A 85 4.23 -16.51 -9.93
C LYS A 85 2.88 -15.87 -9.60
N ALA A 86 2.14 -15.43 -10.62
CA ALA A 86 0.82 -14.84 -10.43
C ALA A 86 -0.17 -15.84 -9.81
N MET A 87 -0.18 -17.11 -10.27
CA MET A 87 -1.03 -18.13 -9.67
C MET A 87 -0.67 -18.44 -8.21
N ALA A 88 0.63 -18.49 -7.87
CA ALA A 88 1.07 -18.64 -6.49
C ALA A 88 0.62 -17.47 -5.59
N LEU A 89 0.68 -16.24 -6.09
CA LEU A 89 0.19 -15.06 -5.37
C LEU A 89 -1.34 -15.09 -5.21
N LEU A 90 -2.08 -15.49 -6.24
CA LEU A 90 -3.54 -15.66 -6.15
C LEU A 90 -3.93 -16.76 -5.16
N GLN A 91 -3.19 -17.86 -5.11
CA GLN A 91 -3.41 -18.93 -4.14
C GLN A 91 -3.20 -18.41 -2.71
N ARG A 92 -2.16 -17.61 -2.47
CA ARG A 92 -1.87 -17.02 -1.16
C ARG A 92 -3.03 -16.16 -0.63
N VAL A 93 -3.78 -15.48 -1.50
CA VAL A 93 -4.93 -14.65 -1.12
C VAL A 93 -6.29 -15.32 -1.35
N GLY A 94 -6.30 -16.66 -1.58
CA GLY A 94 -7.52 -17.45 -1.73
C GLY A 94 -8.34 -17.15 -2.99
N LEU A 95 -7.68 -16.74 -4.09
CA LEU A 95 -8.33 -16.30 -5.34
C LEU A 95 -7.81 -17.04 -6.59
N ALA A 96 -7.17 -18.19 -6.44
CA ALA A 96 -6.65 -18.97 -7.56
C ALA A 96 -7.75 -19.44 -8.54
N ASP A 97 -8.92 -19.78 -8.03
CA ASP A 97 -10.11 -20.15 -8.81
C ASP A 97 -10.70 -18.99 -9.61
N ARG A 98 -10.35 -17.75 -9.27
CA ARG A 98 -10.80 -16.51 -9.91
C ARG A 98 -9.83 -15.96 -10.97
N ALA A 99 -8.75 -16.69 -11.28
CA ALA A 99 -7.70 -16.23 -12.20
C ALA A 99 -8.22 -15.78 -13.57
N ASN A 100 -9.26 -16.44 -14.09
CA ASN A 100 -9.86 -16.14 -15.39
C ASN A 100 -11.06 -15.17 -15.33
N ASP A 101 -11.49 -14.77 -14.11
CA ASP A 101 -12.58 -13.82 -13.93
C ASP A 101 -12.13 -12.41 -14.28
N TYR A 102 -13.10 -11.54 -14.61
CA TYR A 102 -12.88 -10.12 -14.80
C TYR A 102 -13.15 -9.35 -13.49
N PRO A 103 -12.54 -8.17 -13.31
CA PRO A 103 -12.76 -7.37 -12.09
C PRO A 103 -14.22 -7.09 -11.76
N ALA A 104 -15.09 -6.98 -12.76
CA ALA A 104 -16.53 -6.76 -12.55
C ALA A 104 -17.24 -7.92 -11.81
N GLN A 105 -16.66 -9.11 -11.83
CA GLN A 105 -17.21 -10.33 -11.20
C GLN A 105 -16.76 -10.51 -9.74
N LEU A 106 -15.85 -9.64 -9.25
CA LEU A 106 -15.26 -9.73 -7.93
C LEU A 106 -15.95 -8.78 -6.93
N SER A 107 -16.00 -9.18 -5.66
CA SER A 107 -16.36 -8.29 -4.55
C SER A 107 -15.30 -7.19 -4.33
N GLY A 108 -15.61 -6.18 -3.52
CA GLY A 108 -14.67 -5.12 -3.16
C GLY A 108 -13.40 -5.65 -2.51
N GLY A 109 -13.54 -6.53 -1.50
CA GLY A 109 -12.40 -7.15 -0.82
C GLY A 109 -11.56 -8.03 -1.74
N GLN A 110 -12.19 -8.80 -2.64
CA GLN A 110 -11.49 -9.58 -3.66
C GLN A 110 -10.70 -8.68 -4.62
N LYS A 111 -11.28 -7.59 -5.10
CA LYS A 111 -10.59 -6.59 -5.95
C LYS A 111 -9.38 -6.01 -5.26
N GLN A 112 -9.49 -5.70 -3.98
CA GLN A 112 -8.39 -5.13 -3.21
C GLN A 112 -7.27 -6.15 -2.99
N ARG A 113 -7.60 -7.40 -2.66
CA ARG A 113 -6.61 -8.47 -2.57
C ARG A 113 -5.89 -8.70 -3.91
N VAL A 114 -6.61 -8.67 -5.04
CA VAL A 114 -6.01 -8.71 -6.38
C VAL A 114 -5.09 -7.49 -6.61
N ALA A 115 -5.48 -6.28 -6.19
CA ALA A 115 -4.63 -5.09 -6.34
C ALA A 115 -3.33 -5.21 -5.52
N ILE A 116 -3.39 -5.78 -4.32
CA ILE A 116 -2.21 -6.05 -3.48
C ILE A 116 -1.27 -7.05 -4.19
N VAL A 117 -1.78 -8.22 -4.60
CA VAL A 117 -0.93 -9.24 -5.23
C VAL A 117 -0.46 -8.83 -6.62
N ARG A 118 -1.18 -7.97 -7.33
CA ARG A 118 -0.70 -7.34 -8.57
C ARG A 118 0.55 -6.48 -8.31
N ALA A 119 0.57 -5.70 -7.23
CA ALA A 119 1.75 -4.93 -6.87
C ALA A 119 2.91 -5.85 -6.46
N LEU A 120 2.64 -6.92 -5.71
CA LEU A 120 3.63 -7.93 -5.32
C LEU A 120 4.20 -8.73 -6.50
N ALA A 121 3.46 -8.88 -7.61
CA ALA A 121 3.94 -9.57 -8.81
C ALA A 121 5.19 -8.90 -9.43
N MET A 122 5.43 -7.64 -9.12
CA MET A 122 6.65 -6.92 -9.50
C MET A 122 7.81 -7.15 -8.55
N GLU A 123 7.63 -7.94 -7.47
CA GLU A 123 8.66 -8.22 -6.44
C GLU A 123 9.29 -6.91 -5.90
N PRO A 124 8.46 -6.00 -5.33
CA PRO A 124 8.92 -4.71 -4.88
C PRO A 124 9.74 -4.83 -3.57
N GLU A 125 10.63 -3.86 -3.33
CA GLU A 125 11.38 -3.72 -2.07
C GLU A 125 10.57 -2.99 -1.00
N VAL A 126 9.59 -2.19 -1.41
CA VAL A 126 8.66 -1.47 -0.51
C VAL A 126 7.26 -1.46 -1.08
N MET A 127 6.26 -1.58 -0.21
CA MET A 127 4.84 -1.44 -0.55
C MET A 127 4.26 -0.18 0.07
N LEU A 128 3.61 0.63 -0.74
CA LEU A 128 2.92 1.85 -0.35
C LEU A 128 1.40 1.60 -0.40
N PHE A 129 0.70 1.81 0.71
CA PHE A 129 -0.75 1.60 0.80
C PHE A 129 -1.45 2.92 1.12
N ASP A 130 -2.30 3.38 0.22
CA ASP A 130 -3.08 4.62 0.37
C ASP A 130 -4.53 4.26 0.72
N GLU A 131 -4.84 4.19 2.02
CA GLU A 131 -6.15 3.88 2.58
C GLU A 131 -6.79 2.61 1.95
N PRO A 132 -6.13 1.44 2.03
CA PRO A 132 -6.52 0.24 1.26
C PRO A 132 -7.88 -0.35 1.64
N THR A 133 -8.46 0.05 2.77
CA THR A 133 -9.75 -0.46 3.28
C THR A 133 -10.90 0.54 3.15
N SER A 134 -10.63 1.81 2.87
CA SER A 134 -11.63 2.89 2.97
C SER A 134 -12.75 2.82 1.92
N ALA A 135 -12.57 2.06 0.83
CA ALA A 135 -13.59 1.83 -0.21
C ALA A 135 -14.31 0.48 -0.05
N LEU A 136 -14.14 -0.19 1.10
CA LEU A 136 -14.70 -1.52 1.37
C LEU A 136 -15.85 -1.45 2.37
N ASP A 137 -16.77 -2.40 2.22
CA ASP A 137 -17.76 -2.68 3.26
C ASP A 137 -17.05 -3.26 4.50
N PRO A 138 -17.50 -2.96 5.73
CA PRO A 138 -16.86 -3.41 6.96
C PRO A 138 -16.61 -4.92 7.04
N GLU A 139 -17.49 -5.72 6.47
CA GLU A 139 -17.36 -7.19 6.44
C GLU A 139 -16.15 -7.67 5.61
N MET A 140 -15.67 -6.84 4.68
CA MET A 140 -14.55 -7.19 3.78
C MET A 140 -13.20 -6.64 4.26
N VAL A 141 -13.19 -5.76 5.25
CA VAL A 141 -11.97 -5.10 5.76
C VAL A 141 -11.02 -6.13 6.35
N GLY A 142 -11.53 -7.08 7.15
CA GLY A 142 -10.75 -8.10 7.82
C GLY A 142 -9.85 -8.89 6.87
N GLU A 143 -10.42 -9.40 5.76
CA GLU A 143 -9.69 -10.19 4.76
C GLU A 143 -8.50 -9.43 4.12
N VAL A 144 -8.63 -8.12 3.96
CA VAL A 144 -7.56 -7.28 3.39
C VAL A 144 -6.48 -7.01 4.45
N LEU A 145 -6.88 -6.75 5.70
CA LEU A 145 -5.95 -6.54 6.81
C LEU A 145 -5.14 -7.81 7.11
N GLU A 146 -5.73 -9.00 7.04
CA GLU A 146 -5.03 -10.29 7.20
C GLU A 146 -3.90 -10.42 6.17
N VAL A 147 -4.16 -10.14 4.89
CA VAL A 147 -3.12 -10.16 3.85
C VAL A 147 -2.00 -9.17 4.18
N MET A 148 -2.33 -7.97 4.66
CA MET A 148 -1.33 -6.97 5.02
C MET A 148 -0.53 -7.36 6.28
N GLN A 149 -1.15 -8.03 7.26
CA GLN A 149 -0.47 -8.58 8.43
C GLN A 149 0.53 -9.67 8.03
N GLU A 150 0.14 -10.60 7.15
CA GLU A 150 1.05 -11.61 6.61
C GLU A 150 2.25 -10.99 5.89
N LEU A 151 2.05 -9.90 5.12
CA LEU A 151 3.14 -9.19 4.48
C LEU A 151 4.10 -8.58 5.50
N ALA A 152 3.58 -7.97 6.57
CA ALA A 152 4.41 -7.43 7.64
C ALA A 152 5.22 -8.52 8.34
N GLN A 153 4.59 -9.64 8.68
CA GLN A 153 5.25 -10.80 9.30
C GLN A 153 6.32 -11.41 8.41
N SER A 154 6.15 -11.36 7.08
CA SER A 154 7.17 -11.82 6.12
C SER A 154 8.36 -10.84 5.97
N GLY A 155 8.38 -9.71 6.71
CA GLY A 155 9.44 -8.73 6.68
C GLY A 155 9.33 -7.72 5.54
N MET A 156 8.18 -7.61 4.85
CA MET A 156 7.97 -6.62 3.80
C MET A 156 8.01 -5.22 4.38
N THR A 157 8.85 -4.36 3.83
CA THR A 157 8.84 -2.93 4.16
C THR A 157 7.56 -2.28 3.62
N MET A 158 6.78 -1.66 4.50
CA MET A 158 5.50 -1.05 4.13
C MET A 158 5.36 0.36 4.69
N VAL A 159 4.78 1.26 3.90
CA VAL A 159 4.27 2.55 4.36
C VAL A 159 2.76 2.57 4.13
N VAL A 160 1.99 2.63 5.20
CA VAL A 160 0.54 2.47 5.17
C VAL A 160 -0.15 3.73 5.69
N VAL A 161 -1.01 4.34 4.87
CA VAL A 161 -2.01 5.30 5.33
C VAL A 161 -3.28 4.52 5.66
N THR A 162 -3.76 4.63 6.88
CA THR A 162 -4.93 3.86 7.34
C THR A 162 -5.76 4.60 8.37
N HIS A 163 -7.03 4.27 8.42
CA HIS A 163 -7.98 4.62 9.48
C HIS A 163 -8.22 3.45 10.46
N GLU A 164 -7.61 2.29 10.21
CA GLU A 164 -7.70 1.10 11.05
C GLU A 164 -6.70 1.21 12.21
N MET A 165 -7.13 1.81 13.33
CA MET A 165 -6.23 2.10 14.46
C MET A 165 -5.71 0.82 15.12
N GLY A 166 -6.54 -0.22 15.23
CA GLY A 166 -6.13 -1.55 15.73
C GLY A 166 -5.00 -2.14 14.90
N PHE A 167 -5.14 -2.14 13.57
CA PHE A 167 -4.09 -2.59 12.66
C PHE A 167 -2.81 -1.75 12.80
N ALA A 168 -2.92 -0.42 12.84
CA ALA A 168 -1.77 0.46 12.99
C ALA A 168 -1.01 0.23 14.31
N LYS A 169 -1.74 -0.08 15.41
CA LYS A 169 -1.16 -0.37 16.71
C LYS A 169 -0.47 -1.74 16.75
N GLU A 170 -1.08 -2.75 16.15
CA GLU A 170 -0.59 -4.14 16.19
C GLU A 170 0.60 -4.38 15.25
N VAL A 171 0.52 -3.85 14.01
CA VAL A 171 1.46 -4.19 12.93
C VAL A 171 2.55 -3.14 12.77
N GLY A 172 2.29 -1.89 13.15
CA GLY A 172 3.21 -0.79 12.95
C GLY A 172 4.48 -0.92 13.78
N SER A 173 5.65 -0.76 13.18
CA SER A 173 6.93 -0.56 13.90
C SER A 173 7.15 0.92 14.26
N ARG A 174 6.57 1.83 13.48
CA ARG A 174 6.60 3.29 13.68
C ARG A 174 5.30 3.89 13.22
N VAL A 175 4.75 4.82 13.99
CA VAL A 175 3.53 5.56 13.66
C VAL A 175 3.85 7.03 13.45
N LEU A 176 3.32 7.60 12.37
CA LEU A 176 3.37 9.04 12.09
C LEU A 176 1.95 9.58 12.18
N PHE A 177 1.72 10.54 13.08
CA PHE A 177 0.48 11.30 13.13
C PHE A 177 0.63 12.58 12.32
N MET A 178 -0.17 12.71 11.27
CA MET A 178 -0.16 13.88 10.38
C MET A 178 -1.41 14.72 10.58
N ASP A 179 -1.20 16.03 10.75
CA ASP A 179 -2.28 17.02 10.81
C ASP A 179 -1.83 18.31 10.11
N ALA A 180 -2.74 18.95 9.37
CA ALA A 180 -2.48 20.20 8.66
C ALA A 180 -1.19 20.20 7.81
N GLY A 181 -0.89 19.09 7.12
CA GLY A 181 0.27 18.94 6.24
C GLY A 181 1.62 18.76 6.96
N LYS A 182 1.61 18.48 8.28
CA LYS A 182 2.83 18.28 9.08
C LYS A 182 2.76 16.98 9.86
N ILE A 183 3.92 16.39 10.13
CA ILE A 183 4.04 15.31 11.13
C ILE A 183 3.99 16.00 12.49
N ALA A 184 2.82 15.91 13.16
CA ALA A 184 2.61 16.55 14.45
C ALA A 184 3.19 15.71 15.61
N GLU A 185 3.21 14.37 15.44
CA GLU A 185 3.83 13.45 16.41
C GLU A 185 4.25 12.17 15.70
N GLN A 186 5.28 11.50 16.23
CA GLN A 186 5.74 10.21 15.74
C GLN A 186 6.43 9.42 16.84
N GLY A 187 6.35 8.10 16.77
CA GLY A 187 6.98 7.22 17.72
C GLY A 187 6.65 5.76 17.46
N THR A 188 6.91 4.90 18.43
CA THR A 188 6.39 3.54 18.44
C THR A 188 4.87 3.54 18.57
N PRO A 189 4.17 2.44 18.25
CA PRO A 189 2.73 2.35 18.55
C PRO A 189 2.38 2.69 20.00
N ALA A 190 3.16 2.22 20.97
CA ALA A 190 2.95 2.53 22.39
C ALA A 190 3.07 4.03 22.66
N ASP A 191 4.08 4.71 22.10
CA ASP A 191 4.24 6.16 22.30
C ASP A 191 3.04 6.93 21.78
N VAL A 192 2.58 6.58 20.56
CA VAL A 192 1.54 7.33 19.86
C VAL A 192 0.13 7.01 20.36
N PHE A 193 -0.16 5.74 20.67
CA PHE A 193 -1.52 5.32 21.07
C PHE A 193 -1.75 5.33 22.58
N ASP A 194 -0.73 4.98 23.38
CA ASP A 194 -0.90 4.81 24.83
C ASP A 194 -0.37 6.03 25.61
N HIS A 195 0.62 6.76 25.04
CA HIS A 195 1.28 7.89 25.69
C HIS A 195 1.37 9.14 24.79
N PRO A 196 0.27 9.54 24.08
CA PRO A 196 0.30 10.67 23.15
C PRO A 196 0.65 11.98 23.87
N GLN A 197 1.63 12.73 23.35
CA GLN A 197 2.10 13.99 23.91
C GLN A 197 1.37 15.20 23.31
N SER A 198 1.08 15.15 22.01
CA SER A 198 0.39 16.24 21.32
C SER A 198 -1.08 16.32 21.76
N PRO A 199 -1.57 17.47 22.25
CA PRO A 199 -3.01 17.65 22.53
C PRO A 199 -3.87 17.35 21.31
N ARG A 200 -3.37 17.66 20.12
CA ARG A 200 -4.08 17.41 18.87
C ARG A 200 -4.23 15.92 18.57
N LEU A 201 -3.19 15.12 18.85
CA LEU A 201 -3.25 13.66 18.74
C LEU A 201 -4.22 13.08 19.79
N GLN A 202 -4.16 13.55 21.04
CA GLN A 202 -5.08 13.12 22.11
C GLN A 202 -6.55 13.35 21.70
N ASP A 203 -6.86 14.52 21.14
CA ASP A 203 -8.21 14.85 20.67
C ASP A 203 -8.63 14.01 19.45
N PHE A 204 -7.69 13.65 18.60
CA PHE A 204 -7.95 12.76 17.45
C PHE A 204 -8.26 11.35 17.96
N LEU A 205 -7.42 10.79 18.84
CA LEU A 205 -7.60 9.42 19.34
C LEU A 205 -8.91 9.25 20.11
N LYS A 206 -9.33 10.22 20.95
CA LYS A 206 -10.63 10.20 21.63
C LYS A 206 -11.86 10.10 20.72
N LYS A 207 -11.71 10.43 19.43
CA LYS A 207 -12.81 10.40 18.46
C LYS A 207 -12.82 9.11 17.61
N VAL A 208 -11.71 8.40 17.55
CA VAL A 208 -11.55 7.26 16.65
C VAL A 208 -11.33 5.93 17.36
N LEU A 209 -11.02 5.96 18.66
CA LEU A 209 -10.97 4.83 19.59
C LEU A 209 -12.19 4.85 20.51
#